data_cf20db8d0891e722ad6c18a6ee237d72
#
_entry.id   cf20db8d0891e722ad6c18a6ee237d72
#
_cell.length_a   1.000
_cell.length_b   1.000
_cell.length_c   1.000
_cell.angle_alpha   90.00
_cell.angle_beta   90.00
_cell.angle_gamma   90.00
#
_symmetry.space_group_name_H-M   'P 1'
#
loop_
_entity.id
_entity.type
_entity.pdbx_description
1 polymer ?
#
loop_
_entity_poly.entity_id
_entity_poly.type
_entity_poly.pdbx_seq_one_letter_code
_entity_poly.pdbx_strand_id
1 'polypeptide(L)'
;MNDEMLLRSIYPSFYIDTTRYVKKIVFEKGITSIGDGAFSYAFPKLEQVVFSSTITSIGSGVFSCTGGNRPHSIIVPATVKKVDRYAFCEVIQGSVVFLGKSTKFVNIGPYDSLMYSADRIYCLPGSTIEKQCKQNNASKDPNIKKVDYKVIKTPAQVSGVKAGTTGSTVKLTWKKAKYANRYKVQRYVVSQKKWKTYATVTGTSYTFKNMAGSTNYRFRVIGVNRICDADFSGKASKECKAKTKFGKVLGVKVSAKNGKLSAKWNAVREAKSYQVYYATRKDGSYKKLGTASGTSFKKKVTKGKTYYVKVRAVKKNSKGKTVYGAYSDVKSVKV
;
A
#
# COMPACT_ATOMS: atom_id res chain seq x y z
N MET A 1 5.98 25.98 11.63
CA MET A 1 4.95 25.66 12.63
C MET A 1 4.46 24.25 12.36
N ASN A 2 4.45 23.37 13.36
CA ASN A 2 4.04 21.98 13.15
C ASN A 2 2.51 21.91 13.01
N ASP A 3 2.04 21.47 11.85
CA ASP A 3 0.62 21.18 11.57
C ASP A 3 0.09 19.95 12.35
N GLU A 4 0.94 19.28 13.11
CA GLU A 4 0.65 18.05 13.86
C GLU A 4 0.88 18.25 15.36
N MET A 5 -0.08 17.83 16.17
CA MET A 5 0.03 17.80 17.64
C MET A 5 0.11 16.37 18.13
N LEU A 6 1.20 16.03 18.83
CA LEU A 6 1.45 14.73 19.45
C LEU A 6 1.05 14.78 20.94
N LEU A 7 0.08 13.98 21.33
CA LEU A 7 -0.38 13.93 22.72
C LEU A 7 0.20 12.70 23.43
N ARG A 8 1.09 12.94 24.39
CA ARG A 8 1.71 11.90 25.24
C ARG A 8 0.99 11.74 26.58
N SER A 9 0.40 12.85 27.08
CA SER A 9 -0.44 12.88 28.26
C SER A 9 -1.47 13.98 28.13
N ILE A 10 -2.64 13.84 28.77
CA ILE A 10 -3.69 14.85 28.75
C ILE A 10 -3.69 15.53 30.11
N TYR A 11 -3.27 16.81 30.14
CA TYR A 11 -3.58 17.71 31.22
C TYR A 11 -4.67 18.70 30.76
N PRO A 12 -5.72 18.96 31.56
CA PRO A 12 -6.89 19.72 31.12
C PRO A 12 -6.69 21.23 30.96
N SER A 13 -5.48 21.73 31.01
CA SER A 13 -5.18 23.19 30.97
C SER A 13 -4.22 23.57 29.85
N PHE A 14 -4.61 23.36 28.59
CA PHE A 14 -3.88 23.92 27.46
C PHE A 14 -4.71 25.02 26.77
N TYR A 15 -4.75 26.20 27.34
CA TYR A 15 -5.03 27.44 26.63
C TYR A 15 -3.75 27.89 25.92
N ILE A 16 -3.52 27.46 24.70
CA ILE A 16 -2.42 27.96 23.88
C ILE A 16 -2.99 28.45 22.56
N ASP A 17 -2.65 29.68 22.20
CA ASP A 17 -3.01 30.35 20.93
C ASP A 17 -2.60 29.56 19.67
N THR A 18 -1.73 28.56 19.84
CA THR A 18 -1.27 27.62 18.80
C THR A 18 -2.33 26.62 18.32
N THR A 19 -3.44 26.41 19.05
CA THR A 19 -4.53 25.49 18.63
C THR A 19 -5.17 25.88 17.31
N ARG A 20 -5.15 27.15 16.96
CA ARG A 20 -5.72 27.69 15.72
C ARG A 20 -5.10 27.12 14.43
N TYR A 21 -3.88 26.58 14.51
CA TYR A 21 -3.14 26.09 13.34
C TYR A 21 -3.05 24.56 13.28
N VAL A 22 -3.51 23.86 14.31
CA VAL A 22 -3.44 22.39 14.36
C VAL A 22 -4.40 21.77 13.35
N LYS A 23 -3.85 21.01 12.42
CA LYS A 23 -4.60 20.27 11.40
C LYS A 23 -4.72 18.79 11.73
N LYS A 24 -3.84 18.26 12.57
CA LYS A 24 -3.80 16.85 12.90
C LYS A 24 -3.50 16.64 14.37
N ILE A 25 -4.31 15.76 15.00
CA ILE A 25 -4.08 15.28 16.35
C ILE A 25 -3.70 13.81 16.28
N VAL A 26 -2.61 13.44 16.96
CA VAL A 26 -2.16 12.06 17.10
C VAL A 26 -2.05 11.69 18.57
N PHE A 27 -2.84 10.72 18.97
CA PHE A 27 -2.76 10.13 20.32
C PHE A 27 -1.69 9.05 20.33
N GLU A 28 -0.64 9.24 21.09
CA GLU A 28 0.43 8.25 21.24
C GLU A 28 0.03 7.08 22.14
N LYS A 29 0.82 6.03 22.11
CA LYS A 29 0.67 4.87 23.01
C LYS A 29 0.84 5.31 24.47
N GLY A 30 0.00 4.73 25.35
CA GLY A 30 -0.03 5.08 26.78
C GLY A 30 -1.30 5.82 27.17
N ILE A 31 -1.92 6.59 26.26
CA ILE A 31 -3.22 7.21 26.50
C ILE A 31 -4.29 6.13 26.38
N THR A 32 -5.07 5.93 27.45
CA THR A 32 -6.10 4.89 27.52
C THR A 32 -7.53 5.42 27.46
N SER A 33 -7.72 6.70 27.79
CA SER A 33 -9.03 7.37 27.77
C SER A 33 -8.89 8.83 27.37
N ILE A 34 -9.95 9.38 26.78
CA ILE A 34 -10.10 10.80 26.48
C ILE A 34 -11.29 11.29 27.32
N GLY A 35 -11.04 12.26 28.21
CA GLY A 35 -12.05 12.81 29.11
C GLY A 35 -13.11 13.65 28.40
N ASP A 36 -14.21 13.94 29.11
CA ASP A 36 -15.31 14.76 28.60
C ASP A 36 -14.82 16.16 28.23
N GLY A 37 -15.26 16.66 27.08
CA GLY A 37 -14.95 18.00 26.59
C GLY A 37 -13.47 18.31 26.34
N ALA A 38 -12.57 17.33 26.38
CA ALA A 38 -11.12 17.53 26.39
C ALA A 38 -10.60 18.45 25.26
N PHE A 39 -11.25 18.49 24.10
CA PHE A 39 -10.87 19.29 22.95
C PHE A 39 -12.05 20.11 22.39
N SER A 40 -13.05 20.35 23.21
CA SER A 40 -14.21 21.17 22.86
C SER A 40 -13.73 22.59 22.49
N TYR A 41 -14.25 23.16 21.40
CA TYR A 41 -13.93 24.50 20.89
C TYR A 41 -12.44 24.77 20.55
N ALA A 42 -11.59 23.70 20.51
CA ALA A 42 -10.14 23.91 20.51
C ALA A 42 -9.46 24.03 19.13
N PHE A 43 -9.95 23.37 18.07
CA PHE A 43 -9.17 23.20 16.83
C PHE A 43 -9.95 23.60 15.57
N PRO A 44 -10.02 24.87 15.20
CA PRO A 44 -10.83 25.34 14.07
C PRO A 44 -10.34 24.85 12.69
N LYS A 45 -9.09 24.36 12.58
CA LYS A 45 -8.49 23.85 11.33
C LYS A 45 -8.23 22.34 11.34
N LEU A 46 -8.82 21.60 12.28
CA LEU A 46 -8.60 20.15 12.40
C LEU A 46 -9.08 19.38 11.16
N GLU A 47 -8.16 18.70 10.50
CA GLU A 47 -8.40 17.88 9.31
C GLU A 47 -8.31 16.38 9.61
N GLN A 48 -7.56 15.98 10.64
CA GLN A 48 -7.31 14.56 10.94
C GLN A 48 -7.16 14.29 12.43
N VAL A 49 -7.80 13.18 12.88
CA VAL A 49 -7.62 12.62 14.22
C VAL A 49 -7.12 11.17 14.08
N VAL A 50 -6.00 10.86 14.75
CA VAL A 50 -5.41 9.52 14.77
C VAL A 50 -5.38 9.00 16.20
N PHE A 51 -6.18 7.98 16.49
CA PHE A 51 -6.21 7.33 17.80
C PHE A 51 -5.16 6.23 17.89
N SER A 52 -4.53 6.12 19.06
CA SER A 52 -3.65 4.98 19.34
C SER A 52 -4.43 3.71 19.63
N SER A 53 -3.77 2.57 19.53
CA SER A 53 -4.35 1.26 19.88
C SER A 53 -4.49 1.03 21.40
N THR A 54 -4.14 1.98 22.24
CA THR A 54 -4.28 1.89 23.70
C THR A 54 -5.56 2.55 24.21
N ILE A 55 -6.22 3.39 23.40
CA ILE A 55 -7.46 4.07 23.78
C ILE A 55 -8.60 3.06 23.91
N THR A 56 -9.29 3.10 25.05
CA THR A 56 -10.42 2.21 25.37
C THR A 56 -11.75 2.95 25.54
N SER A 57 -11.72 4.27 25.82
CA SER A 57 -12.91 5.11 25.99
C SER A 57 -12.72 6.52 25.43
N ILE A 58 -13.80 7.09 24.91
CA ILE A 58 -13.89 8.46 24.40
C ILE A 58 -15.08 9.10 25.09
N GLY A 59 -14.84 10.18 25.80
CA GLY A 59 -15.82 10.90 26.62
C GLY A 59 -16.83 11.71 25.83
N SER A 60 -17.73 12.35 26.54
CA SER A 60 -18.78 13.21 25.98
C SER A 60 -18.17 14.49 25.44
N GLY A 61 -18.64 14.93 24.26
CA GLY A 61 -18.28 16.23 23.70
C GLY A 61 -16.79 16.46 23.45
N VAL A 62 -15.99 15.40 23.36
CA VAL A 62 -14.51 15.48 23.26
C VAL A 62 -14.07 16.47 22.18
N PHE A 63 -14.70 16.46 21.02
CA PHE A 63 -14.39 17.35 19.90
C PHE A 63 -15.55 18.28 19.55
N SER A 64 -16.48 18.56 20.48
CA SER A 64 -17.63 19.42 20.21
C SER A 64 -17.18 20.81 19.77
N CYS A 65 -17.89 21.35 18.78
CA CYS A 65 -17.72 22.73 18.32
C CYS A 65 -16.28 23.11 17.87
N THR A 66 -15.50 22.13 17.39
CA THR A 66 -14.26 22.44 16.69
C THR A 66 -14.62 22.96 15.29
N GLY A 67 -14.84 24.26 15.16
CA GLY A 67 -15.28 24.91 13.92
C GLY A 67 -14.25 24.84 12.80
N GLY A 68 -14.68 25.07 11.54
CA GLY A 68 -13.80 25.23 10.38
C GLY A 68 -13.66 24.00 9.48
N ASN A 69 -12.45 23.64 9.08
CA ASN A 69 -12.15 22.46 8.25
C ASN A 69 -12.28 21.20 9.07
N ARG A 70 -13.46 20.61 9.05
CA ARG A 70 -13.77 19.40 9.84
C ARG A 70 -13.20 18.15 9.17
N PRO A 71 -12.68 17.12 9.92
CA PRO A 71 -12.27 15.85 9.35
C PRO A 71 -13.39 15.20 8.52
N HIS A 72 -13.07 14.74 7.32
CA HIS A 72 -14.04 13.99 6.49
C HIS A 72 -14.34 12.60 7.04
N SER A 73 -13.50 12.09 7.93
CA SER A 73 -13.73 10.81 8.60
C SER A 73 -12.94 10.67 9.88
N ILE A 74 -13.53 9.95 10.84
CA ILE A 74 -12.85 9.48 12.07
C ILE A 74 -12.86 7.96 12.08
N ILE A 75 -11.70 7.36 12.37
CA ILE A 75 -11.55 5.91 12.49
C ILE A 75 -11.38 5.56 13.96
N VAL A 76 -12.40 4.94 14.55
CA VAL A 76 -12.41 4.51 15.94
C VAL A 76 -11.77 3.12 16.06
N PRO A 77 -10.65 2.95 16.78
CA PRO A 77 -9.94 1.68 16.92
C PRO A 77 -10.78 0.57 17.55
N ALA A 78 -10.40 -0.69 17.27
CA ALA A 78 -11.08 -1.86 17.86
C ALA A 78 -10.93 -1.97 19.39
N THR A 79 -9.94 -1.29 19.97
CA THR A 79 -9.68 -1.23 21.41
C THR A 79 -10.71 -0.38 22.16
N VAL A 80 -11.31 0.61 21.49
CA VAL A 80 -12.33 1.48 22.09
C VAL A 80 -13.58 0.66 22.39
N LYS A 81 -14.00 0.65 23.66
CA LYS A 81 -15.20 -0.06 24.16
C LYS A 81 -16.37 0.89 24.33
N LYS A 82 -16.12 2.12 24.74
CA LYS A 82 -17.14 3.13 25.02
C LYS A 82 -16.86 4.40 24.24
N VAL A 83 -17.89 4.94 23.61
CA VAL A 83 -17.91 6.28 23.01
C VAL A 83 -19.14 6.97 23.62
N ASP A 84 -18.92 8.06 24.32
CA ASP A 84 -20.00 8.77 24.96
C ASP A 84 -20.80 9.61 23.94
N ARG A 85 -21.98 10.07 24.35
CA ARG A 85 -22.80 10.94 23.53
C ARG A 85 -22.03 12.21 23.15
N TYR A 86 -22.35 12.79 22.01
CA TYR A 86 -21.71 14.01 21.49
C TYR A 86 -20.19 13.96 21.32
N ALA A 87 -19.52 12.81 21.52
CA ALA A 87 -18.07 12.68 21.39
C ALA A 87 -17.51 13.33 20.11
N PHE A 88 -18.24 13.23 19.02
CA PHE A 88 -17.88 13.76 17.71
C PHE A 88 -18.86 14.83 17.21
N CYS A 89 -19.64 15.45 18.10
CA CYS A 89 -20.62 16.44 17.71
C CYS A 89 -19.95 17.63 16.99
N GLU A 90 -20.46 17.98 15.82
CA GLU A 90 -19.98 19.08 14.99
C GLU A 90 -18.53 19.04 14.54
N VAL A 91 -17.81 17.92 14.81
CA VAL A 91 -16.40 17.79 14.39
C VAL A 91 -16.26 17.14 13.01
N ILE A 92 -17.28 16.43 12.53
CA ILE A 92 -17.20 15.65 11.30
C ILE A 92 -18.21 16.16 10.27
N GLN A 93 -17.72 16.37 9.04
CA GLN A 93 -18.55 16.49 7.84
C GLN A 93 -18.36 15.21 7.01
N GLY A 94 -18.89 14.07 7.48
CA GLY A 94 -18.70 12.81 6.76
C GLY A 94 -18.91 11.57 7.60
N SER A 95 -17.91 10.73 7.76
CA SER A 95 -18.11 9.36 8.23
C SER A 95 -17.33 9.00 9.48
N VAL A 96 -17.97 8.23 10.39
CA VAL A 96 -17.26 7.51 11.47
C VAL A 96 -17.15 6.04 11.13
N VAL A 97 -15.94 5.48 11.21
CA VAL A 97 -15.65 4.07 10.92
C VAL A 97 -15.28 3.34 12.22
N PHE A 98 -16.13 2.44 12.68
CA PHE A 98 -15.87 1.64 13.88
C PHE A 98 -15.19 0.33 13.54
N LEU A 99 -13.97 0.12 14.06
CA LEU A 99 -13.19 -1.10 13.85
C LEU A 99 -13.46 -2.17 14.91
N GLY A 100 -14.15 -1.83 16.01
CA GLY A 100 -14.47 -2.73 17.11
C GLY A 100 -15.85 -3.38 17.00
N LYS A 101 -15.94 -4.68 17.34
CA LYS A 101 -17.24 -5.36 17.43
C LYS A 101 -18.00 -5.02 18.72
N SER A 102 -17.27 -4.79 19.80
CA SER A 102 -17.84 -4.50 21.14
C SER A 102 -17.88 -3.01 21.48
N THR A 103 -17.43 -2.13 20.59
CA THR A 103 -17.60 -0.69 20.77
C THR A 103 -19.08 -0.35 20.83
N LYS A 104 -19.46 0.49 21.79
CA LYS A 104 -20.84 0.96 21.95
C LYS A 104 -20.88 2.45 22.26
N PHE A 105 -21.91 3.13 21.79
CA PHE A 105 -22.31 4.42 22.36
C PHE A 105 -22.94 4.22 23.74
N VAL A 106 -22.62 5.11 24.66
CA VAL A 106 -23.17 5.12 26.03
C VAL A 106 -23.79 6.49 26.33
N ASN A 107 -24.58 6.56 27.39
CA ASN A 107 -25.25 7.77 27.86
C ASN A 107 -26.13 8.44 26.78
N ILE A 108 -26.75 7.63 25.92
CA ILE A 108 -27.65 8.10 24.87
C ILE A 108 -29.02 8.29 25.56
N GLY A 109 -29.49 9.53 25.65
CA GLY A 109 -30.80 9.86 26.12
C GLY A 109 -31.91 9.47 25.13
N PRO A 110 -33.17 9.46 25.57
CA PRO A 110 -34.31 9.08 24.73
C PRO A 110 -34.50 9.98 23.50
N TYR A 111 -33.98 11.19 23.52
CA TYR A 111 -34.04 12.16 22.43
C TYR A 111 -32.68 12.34 21.70
N ASP A 112 -31.66 11.59 22.10
CA ASP A 112 -30.34 11.69 21.49
C ASP A 112 -30.25 10.83 20.22
N SER A 113 -30.02 11.47 19.10
CA SER A 113 -29.73 10.77 17.86
C SER A 113 -28.24 10.42 17.80
N LEU A 114 -27.93 9.19 17.43
CA LEU A 114 -26.54 8.79 17.08
C LEU A 114 -25.96 9.66 15.94
N MET A 115 -26.81 10.39 15.22
CA MET A 115 -26.44 11.21 14.07
C MET A 115 -25.95 12.62 14.40
N TYR A 116 -25.93 13.04 15.65
CA TYR A 116 -25.29 14.32 15.99
C TYR A 116 -23.77 14.28 15.74
N SER A 117 -23.24 13.08 15.44
CA SER A 117 -21.79 12.87 15.33
C SER A 117 -21.28 12.60 13.91
N ALA A 118 -22.11 12.31 12.91
CA ALA A 118 -21.63 12.00 11.56
C ALA A 118 -22.76 11.91 10.52
N ASP A 119 -22.46 12.20 9.26
CA ASP A 119 -23.39 11.96 8.15
C ASP A 119 -23.61 10.46 7.92
N ARG A 120 -22.57 9.63 8.18
CA ARG A 120 -22.61 8.18 8.00
C ARG A 120 -21.76 7.43 9.01
N ILE A 121 -22.30 6.31 9.49
CA ILE A 121 -21.60 5.37 10.34
C ILE A 121 -21.24 4.11 9.55
N TYR A 122 -19.95 3.71 9.57
CA TYR A 122 -19.52 2.39 9.11
C TYR A 122 -19.21 1.50 10.30
N CYS A 123 -19.78 0.29 10.32
CA CYS A 123 -19.61 -0.66 11.42
C CYS A 123 -19.38 -2.09 10.92
N LEU A 124 -18.77 -2.91 11.76
CA LEU A 124 -18.55 -4.32 11.45
C LEU A 124 -19.87 -5.12 11.55
N PRO A 125 -20.04 -6.18 10.75
CA PRO A 125 -21.21 -7.03 10.82
C PRO A 125 -21.35 -7.69 12.21
N GLY A 126 -22.55 -7.65 12.76
CA GLY A 126 -22.88 -8.18 14.09
C GLY A 126 -22.30 -7.38 15.26
N SER A 127 -21.76 -6.17 15.01
CA SER A 127 -21.24 -5.31 16.07
C SER A 127 -22.34 -4.68 16.93
N THR A 128 -21.97 -4.21 18.13
CA THR A 128 -22.89 -3.47 19.02
C THR A 128 -23.34 -2.19 18.33
N ILE A 129 -22.47 -1.49 17.61
CA ILE A 129 -22.83 -0.27 16.85
C ILE A 129 -23.91 -0.60 15.79
N GLU A 130 -23.79 -1.71 15.07
CA GLU A 130 -24.84 -2.11 14.11
C GLU A 130 -26.20 -2.30 14.79
N LYS A 131 -26.20 -2.95 15.95
CA LYS A 131 -27.43 -3.16 16.75
C LYS A 131 -28.02 -1.83 17.20
N GLN A 132 -27.22 -0.92 17.73
CA GLN A 132 -27.65 0.41 18.16
C GLN A 132 -28.20 1.24 17.00
N CYS A 133 -27.55 1.22 15.81
CA CYS A 133 -28.08 1.89 14.63
C CYS A 133 -29.44 1.32 14.19
N LYS A 134 -29.62 0.00 14.23
CA LYS A 134 -30.91 -0.65 13.96
C LYS A 134 -31.99 -0.25 14.93
N GLN A 135 -31.69 -0.24 16.23
CA GLN A 135 -32.61 0.18 17.28
C GLN A 135 -33.00 1.65 17.10
N ASN A 136 -32.05 2.55 16.89
CA ASN A 136 -32.31 3.96 16.59
C ASN A 136 -33.25 4.11 15.37
N ASN A 137 -33.01 3.36 14.29
CA ASN A 137 -33.80 3.46 13.08
C ASN A 137 -35.20 2.80 13.20
N ALA A 138 -35.39 1.90 14.15
CA ALA A 138 -36.67 1.29 14.45
C ALA A 138 -37.56 2.16 15.36
N SER A 139 -37.01 3.19 15.99
CA SER A 139 -37.79 4.11 16.85
C SER A 139 -38.91 4.76 16.03
N LYS A 140 -40.09 4.85 16.65
CA LYS A 140 -41.25 5.56 16.11
C LYS A 140 -41.32 7.03 16.57
N ASP A 141 -40.42 7.45 17.47
CA ASP A 141 -40.34 8.83 17.93
C ASP A 141 -39.90 9.75 16.77
N PRO A 142 -40.68 10.75 16.38
CA PRO A 142 -40.38 11.67 15.29
C PRO A 142 -39.16 12.54 15.57
N ASN A 143 -38.77 12.73 16.83
CA ASN A 143 -37.61 13.51 17.22
C ASN A 143 -36.28 12.74 17.03
N ILE A 144 -36.34 11.41 16.89
CA ILE A 144 -35.15 10.60 16.65
C ILE A 144 -34.79 10.55 15.16
N LYS A 145 -33.75 11.29 14.81
CA LYS A 145 -33.21 11.28 13.45
C LYS A 145 -32.68 9.90 13.08
N LYS A 146 -33.07 9.39 11.94
CA LYS A 146 -32.57 8.10 11.41
C LYS A 146 -31.08 8.18 11.06
N VAL A 147 -30.35 7.12 11.37
CA VAL A 147 -28.91 7.00 11.12
C VAL A 147 -28.66 6.43 9.72
N ASP A 148 -27.91 7.14 8.87
CA ASP A 148 -27.31 6.49 7.70
C ASP A 148 -26.12 5.64 8.15
N TYR A 149 -26.28 4.31 8.17
CA TYR A 149 -25.20 3.41 8.50
C TYR A 149 -24.98 2.35 7.42
N LYS A 150 -23.74 1.90 7.31
CA LYS A 150 -23.35 0.83 6.40
C LYS A 150 -22.52 -0.23 7.10
N VAL A 151 -22.95 -1.48 6.93
CA VAL A 151 -22.20 -2.63 7.43
C VAL A 151 -21.01 -2.88 6.51
N ILE A 152 -19.83 -2.90 7.09
CA ILE A 152 -18.57 -3.11 6.37
C ILE A 152 -18.54 -4.52 5.79
N LYS A 153 -18.36 -4.62 4.48
CA LYS A 153 -18.25 -5.90 3.78
C LYS A 153 -16.79 -6.31 3.65
N THR A 154 -16.46 -7.50 4.18
CA THR A 154 -15.14 -8.10 3.95
C THR A 154 -15.03 -8.57 2.50
N PRO A 155 -13.94 -8.26 1.78
CA PRO A 155 -13.73 -8.74 0.44
C PRO A 155 -13.73 -10.26 0.34
N ALA A 156 -14.36 -10.76 -0.72
CA ALA A 156 -14.24 -12.17 -1.07
C ALA A 156 -12.77 -12.52 -1.38
N GLN A 157 -12.40 -13.79 -1.18
CA GLN A 157 -11.08 -14.26 -1.54
C GLN A 157 -10.82 -14.05 -3.03
N VAL A 158 -9.69 -13.44 -3.36
CA VAL A 158 -9.28 -13.23 -4.75
C VAL A 158 -9.06 -14.58 -5.44
N SER A 159 -9.64 -14.76 -6.62
CA SER A 159 -9.56 -15.98 -7.42
C SER A 159 -8.95 -15.71 -8.80
N GLY A 160 -8.61 -16.81 -9.52
CA GLY A 160 -8.11 -16.72 -10.89
C GLY A 160 -6.76 -16.02 -11.01
N VAL A 161 -5.92 -16.05 -9.97
CA VAL A 161 -4.57 -15.48 -10.04
C VAL A 161 -3.73 -16.28 -11.03
N LYS A 162 -3.27 -15.61 -12.10
CA LYS A 162 -2.41 -16.16 -13.14
C LYS A 162 -1.14 -15.34 -13.29
N ALA A 163 -0.05 -15.97 -13.70
CA ALA A 163 1.23 -15.33 -13.92
C ALA A 163 1.73 -15.54 -15.35
N GLY A 164 1.97 -14.44 -16.08
CA GLY A 164 2.73 -14.43 -17.32
C GLY A 164 4.17 -14.04 -17.03
N THR A 165 5.16 -14.76 -17.61
CA THR A 165 6.57 -14.52 -17.30
C THR A 165 7.41 -14.22 -18.54
N THR A 166 8.37 -13.33 -18.37
CA THR A 166 9.50 -13.11 -19.28
C THR A 166 10.82 -13.47 -18.60
N GLY A 167 11.96 -13.12 -19.17
CA GLY A 167 13.27 -13.28 -18.52
C GLY A 167 13.51 -12.31 -17.36
N SER A 168 12.72 -11.23 -17.26
CA SER A 168 12.95 -10.18 -16.26
C SER A 168 11.66 -9.61 -15.66
N THR A 169 10.50 -10.13 -16.03
CA THR A 169 9.22 -9.66 -15.50
C THR A 169 8.29 -10.81 -15.14
N VAL A 170 7.39 -10.56 -14.18
CA VAL A 170 6.24 -11.42 -13.89
C VAL A 170 5.00 -10.52 -13.86
N LYS A 171 4.09 -10.70 -14.81
CA LYS A 171 2.78 -10.04 -14.81
C LYS A 171 1.76 -10.96 -14.14
N LEU A 172 1.17 -10.50 -13.05
CA LEU A 172 0.02 -11.15 -12.42
C LEU A 172 -1.26 -10.54 -12.95
N THR A 173 -2.28 -11.38 -13.11
CA THR A 173 -3.67 -11.00 -13.37
C THR A 173 -4.59 -11.80 -12.47
N TRP A 174 -5.76 -11.28 -12.13
CA TRP A 174 -6.75 -11.96 -11.28
C TRP A 174 -8.18 -11.50 -11.59
N LYS A 175 -9.17 -12.24 -11.07
CA LYS A 175 -10.57 -11.84 -11.17
C LYS A 175 -10.92 -10.80 -10.11
N LYS A 176 -11.78 -9.84 -10.45
CA LYS A 176 -12.31 -8.87 -9.48
C LYS A 176 -13.01 -9.61 -8.33
N ALA A 177 -12.62 -9.28 -7.09
CA ALA A 177 -13.24 -9.84 -5.91
C ALA A 177 -14.41 -8.96 -5.44
N LYS A 178 -15.52 -9.59 -5.03
CA LYS A 178 -16.67 -8.88 -4.49
C LYS A 178 -16.24 -8.08 -3.26
N TYR A 179 -16.69 -6.85 -3.15
CA TYR A 179 -16.37 -5.88 -2.09
C TYR A 179 -14.90 -5.44 -2.02
N ALA A 180 -14.05 -5.80 -2.96
CA ALA A 180 -12.71 -5.24 -3.06
C ALA A 180 -12.70 -4.02 -3.98
N ASN A 181 -12.11 -2.92 -3.52
CA ASN A 181 -11.81 -1.74 -4.33
C ASN A 181 -10.30 -1.51 -4.51
N ARG A 182 -9.47 -2.30 -3.81
CA ARG A 182 -8.00 -2.33 -3.94
C ARG A 182 -7.49 -3.76 -3.76
N TYR A 183 -6.22 -3.99 -4.15
CA TYR A 183 -5.55 -5.28 -4.04
C TYR A 183 -4.13 -5.11 -3.54
N LYS A 184 -3.77 -5.77 -2.42
CA LYS A 184 -2.39 -5.90 -1.96
C LYS A 184 -1.73 -7.06 -2.69
N VAL A 185 -0.71 -6.76 -3.49
CA VAL A 185 0.05 -7.76 -4.27
C VAL A 185 1.27 -8.17 -3.47
N GLN A 186 1.37 -9.46 -3.15
CA GLN A 186 2.42 -9.99 -2.29
C GLN A 186 3.29 -11.01 -3.02
N ARG A 187 4.58 -10.98 -2.69
CA ARG A 187 5.57 -11.99 -3.07
C ARG A 187 6.19 -12.59 -1.81
N TYR A 188 6.41 -13.90 -1.83
CA TYR A 188 7.13 -14.58 -0.77
C TYR A 188 8.63 -14.29 -0.85
N VAL A 189 9.21 -13.84 0.24
CA VAL A 189 10.65 -13.56 0.37
C VAL A 189 11.29 -14.73 1.09
N VAL A 190 12.03 -15.57 0.34
CA VAL A 190 12.60 -16.83 0.84
C VAL A 190 13.55 -16.60 2.01
N SER A 191 14.46 -15.64 1.89
CA SER A 191 15.44 -15.30 2.94
C SER A 191 14.80 -14.85 4.26
N GLN A 192 13.60 -14.30 4.22
CA GLN A 192 12.87 -13.82 5.38
C GLN A 192 11.74 -14.76 5.80
N LYS A 193 11.51 -15.85 5.06
CA LYS A 193 10.40 -16.81 5.26
C LYS A 193 9.02 -16.13 5.42
N LYS A 194 8.80 -14.98 4.76
CA LYS A 194 7.55 -14.20 4.91
C LYS A 194 7.03 -13.62 3.60
N TRP A 195 5.74 -13.30 3.59
CA TRP A 195 5.09 -12.58 2.52
C TRP A 195 5.33 -11.06 2.67
N LYS A 196 5.80 -10.42 1.60
CA LYS A 196 5.98 -8.97 1.55
C LYS A 196 5.00 -8.37 0.53
N THR A 197 4.33 -7.29 0.91
CA THR A 197 3.51 -6.48 -0.02
C THR A 197 4.44 -5.60 -0.86
N TYR A 198 4.31 -5.71 -2.16
CA TYR A 198 5.10 -4.94 -3.14
C TYR A 198 4.31 -3.79 -3.75
N ALA A 199 2.99 -3.95 -3.82
CA ALA A 199 2.12 -2.91 -4.33
C ALA A 199 0.70 -3.04 -3.74
N THR A 200 -0.01 -1.92 -3.71
CA THR A 200 -1.46 -1.85 -3.54
C THR A 200 -2.01 -1.16 -4.79
N VAL A 201 -2.91 -1.83 -5.50
CA VAL A 201 -3.43 -1.37 -6.79
C VAL A 201 -4.97 -1.41 -6.80
N THR A 202 -5.60 -0.59 -7.64
CA THR A 202 -7.05 -0.59 -7.85
C THR A 202 -7.49 -1.53 -8.98
N GLY A 203 -6.59 -1.78 -9.95
CA GLY A 203 -6.83 -2.70 -11.06
C GLY A 203 -6.63 -4.16 -10.69
N THR A 204 -6.89 -5.06 -11.64
CA THR A 204 -6.79 -6.52 -11.48
C THR A 204 -5.52 -7.10 -12.10
N SER A 205 -4.48 -6.32 -12.22
CA SER A 205 -3.17 -6.78 -12.68
C SER A 205 -2.03 -5.97 -12.05
N TYR A 206 -0.85 -6.60 -11.99
CA TYR A 206 0.39 -5.96 -11.56
C TYR A 206 1.60 -6.62 -12.21
N THR A 207 2.61 -5.84 -12.58
CA THR A 207 3.83 -6.36 -13.21
C THR A 207 5.04 -6.10 -12.32
N PHE A 208 5.64 -7.17 -11.83
CA PHE A 208 6.97 -7.12 -11.21
C PHE A 208 8.03 -6.95 -12.30
N LYS A 209 8.88 -5.95 -12.16
CA LYS A 209 10.01 -5.67 -13.06
C LYS A 209 11.32 -6.10 -12.40
N ASN A 210 12.40 -6.19 -13.19
CA ASN A 210 13.76 -6.51 -12.74
C ASN A 210 13.84 -7.83 -11.94
N MET A 211 13.05 -8.83 -12.37
CA MET A 211 13.06 -10.15 -11.78
C MET A 211 14.26 -10.95 -12.30
N ALA A 212 14.89 -11.73 -11.43
CA ALA A 212 15.95 -12.64 -11.85
C ALA A 212 15.40 -13.72 -12.79
N GLY A 213 16.11 -14.01 -13.87
CA GLY A 213 15.72 -15.05 -14.83
C GLY A 213 15.91 -16.46 -14.28
N SER A 214 15.24 -17.45 -14.88
CA SER A 214 15.27 -18.86 -14.49
C SER A 214 14.99 -19.10 -13.00
N THR A 215 14.21 -18.24 -12.38
CA THR A 215 13.99 -18.23 -10.92
C THR A 215 12.52 -18.51 -10.60
N ASN A 216 12.29 -19.37 -9.60
CA ASN A 216 10.96 -19.65 -9.08
C ASN A 216 10.53 -18.56 -8.09
N TYR A 217 9.30 -18.11 -8.24
CA TYR A 217 8.68 -17.13 -7.37
C TYR A 217 7.30 -17.59 -6.92
N ARG A 218 6.87 -17.11 -5.76
CA ARG A 218 5.57 -17.40 -5.18
C ARG A 218 4.85 -16.08 -4.93
N PHE A 219 3.59 -16.00 -5.35
CA PHE A 219 2.76 -14.79 -5.27
C PHE A 219 1.40 -15.10 -4.66
N ARG A 220 0.79 -14.09 -4.06
CA ARG A 220 -0.62 -14.09 -3.68
C ARG A 220 -1.17 -12.68 -3.76
N VAL A 221 -2.48 -12.56 -3.82
CA VAL A 221 -3.18 -11.28 -3.88
C VAL A 221 -4.25 -11.26 -2.79
N ILE A 222 -4.40 -10.12 -2.12
CA ILE A 222 -5.40 -9.91 -1.08
C ILE A 222 -6.32 -8.81 -1.55
N GLY A 223 -7.63 -9.07 -1.62
CA GLY A 223 -8.63 -8.04 -1.85
C GLY A 223 -8.76 -7.14 -0.62
N VAL A 224 -8.86 -5.86 -0.83
CA VAL A 224 -9.03 -4.84 0.22
C VAL A 224 -10.25 -4.00 -0.10
N ASN A 225 -11.12 -3.83 0.87
CA ASN A 225 -12.17 -2.83 0.89
C ASN A 225 -11.65 -1.65 1.72
N ARG A 226 -11.23 -0.58 1.04
CA ARG A 226 -10.83 0.65 1.71
C ARG A 226 -12.03 1.55 1.86
N ILE A 227 -12.35 1.87 3.09
CA ILE A 227 -13.44 2.78 3.48
C ILE A 227 -12.78 3.93 4.23
N CYS A 228 -12.92 5.14 3.71
CA CYS A 228 -12.15 6.29 4.20
C CYS A 228 -10.66 5.92 4.22
N ASP A 229 -10.01 5.99 5.37
CA ASP A 229 -8.59 5.61 5.53
C ASP A 229 -8.38 4.23 6.19
N ALA A 230 -9.44 3.46 6.40
CA ALA A 230 -9.36 2.11 6.96
C ALA A 230 -9.36 1.02 5.87
N ASP A 231 -8.45 0.06 6.01
CA ASP A 231 -8.32 -1.10 5.12
C ASP A 231 -8.93 -2.36 5.73
N PHE A 232 -9.97 -2.89 5.11
CA PHE A 232 -10.58 -4.18 5.47
C PHE A 232 -10.12 -5.25 4.47
N SER A 233 -9.21 -6.10 4.91
CA SER A 233 -8.61 -7.13 4.05
C SER A 233 -9.38 -8.43 4.09
N GLY A 234 -9.64 -9.03 2.93
CA GLY A 234 -10.15 -10.38 2.78
C GLY A 234 -9.07 -11.43 2.99
N LYS A 235 -9.43 -12.71 2.81
CA LYS A 235 -8.47 -13.81 2.80
C LYS A 235 -7.54 -13.69 1.60
N ALA A 236 -6.26 -14.05 1.79
CA ALA A 236 -5.30 -14.11 0.70
C ALA A 236 -5.74 -15.16 -0.34
N SER A 237 -5.48 -14.88 -1.63
CA SER A 237 -5.69 -15.86 -2.70
C SER A 237 -4.92 -17.15 -2.44
N LYS A 238 -5.27 -18.24 -3.14
CA LYS A 238 -4.37 -19.37 -3.31
C LYS A 238 -3.04 -18.87 -3.88
N GLU A 239 -1.97 -19.58 -3.54
CA GLU A 239 -0.63 -19.27 -4.02
C GLU A 239 -0.52 -19.46 -5.53
N CYS A 240 0.06 -18.47 -6.22
CA CYS A 240 0.44 -18.56 -7.63
C CYS A 240 1.95 -18.73 -7.73
N LYS A 241 2.40 -19.86 -8.26
CA LYS A 241 3.82 -20.15 -8.51
C LYS A 241 4.16 -19.78 -9.95
N ALA A 242 5.33 -19.16 -10.16
CA ALA A 242 5.80 -18.83 -11.50
C ALA A 242 7.32 -18.95 -11.58
N LYS A 243 7.81 -19.49 -12.70
CA LYS A 243 9.24 -19.48 -13.02
C LYS A 243 9.49 -18.50 -14.16
N THR A 244 10.38 -17.53 -13.93
CA THR A 244 10.82 -16.60 -15.01
C THR A 244 11.55 -17.35 -16.10
N LYS A 245 11.42 -16.89 -17.36
CA LYS A 245 12.12 -17.49 -18.50
C LYS A 245 13.63 -17.25 -18.37
N PHE A 246 14.43 -17.93 -19.20
CA PHE A 246 15.87 -17.72 -19.26
C PHE A 246 16.19 -16.28 -19.61
N GLY A 247 17.11 -15.69 -18.87
CA GLY A 247 17.12 -14.33 -18.50
C GLY A 247 17.47 -13.27 -19.54
N LYS A 248 16.89 -12.11 -19.36
CA LYS A 248 17.43 -10.82 -19.78
C LYS A 248 18.64 -10.50 -18.90
N VAL A 249 19.73 -10.03 -19.50
CA VAL A 249 20.88 -9.50 -18.75
C VAL A 249 20.50 -8.14 -18.16
N LEU A 250 20.68 -7.97 -16.85
CA LEU A 250 20.40 -6.73 -16.12
C LEU A 250 21.69 -6.08 -15.62
N GLY A 251 21.62 -4.81 -15.22
CA GLY A 251 22.73 -4.10 -14.59
C GLY A 251 23.92 -3.85 -15.53
N VAL A 252 23.69 -3.76 -16.84
CA VAL A 252 24.78 -3.45 -17.79
C VAL A 252 25.31 -2.05 -17.53
N LYS A 253 26.62 -1.97 -17.28
CA LYS A 253 27.39 -0.74 -17.19
C LYS A 253 28.49 -0.79 -18.23
N VAL A 254 28.71 0.30 -18.96
CA VAL A 254 29.75 0.43 -19.94
C VAL A 254 30.67 1.61 -19.62
N SER A 255 31.93 1.45 -19.90
CA SER A 255 32.95 2.51 -19.73
C SER A 255 34.02 2.38 -20.84
N ALA A 256 34.75 3.45 -21.05
CA ALA A 256 35.85 3.47 -21.98
C ALA A 256 37.09 4.09 -21.33
N LYS A 257 38.25 3.51 -21.57
CA LYS A 257 39.56 4.07 -21.17
C LYS A 257 40.63 3.63 -22.18
N ASN A 258 41.43 4.57 -22.66
CA ASN A 258 42.56 4.32 -23.58
C ASN A 258 42.19 3.48 -24.83
N GLY A 259 41.08 3.79 -25.50
CA GLY A 259 40.61 3.06 -26.67
C GLY A 259 40.07 1.65 -26.37
N LYS A 260 39.89 1.29 -25.13
CA LYS A 260 39.28 0.01 -24.70
C LYS A 260 37.87 0.23 -24.15
N LEU A 261 36.89 -0.41 -24.75
CA LEU A 261 35.53 -0.53 -24.25
C LEU A 261 35.47 -1.63 -23.19
N SER A 262 34.91 -1.32 -22.05
CA SER A 262 34.62 -2.27 -20.95
C SER A 262 33.13 -2.33 -20.69
N ALA A 263 32.60 -3.53 -20.54
CA ALA A 263 31.19 -3.75 -20.12
C ALA A 263 31.17 -4.72 -18.95
N LYS A 264 30.29 -4.43 -17.95
CA LYS A 264 30.01 -5.30 -16.81
C LYS A 264 28.52 -5.44 -16.67
N TRP A 265 28.06 -6.57 -16.10
CA TRP A 265 26.64 -6.86 -15.93
C TRP A 265 26.38 -7.83 -14.79
N ASN A 266 25.12 -7.97 -14.38
CA ASN A 266 24.74 -8.95 -13.37
C ASN A 266 24.66 -10.36 -13.96
N ALA A 267 25.11 -11.36 -13.20
CA ALA A 267 25.02 -12.76 -13.59
C ALA A 267 23.56 -13.17 -13.85
N VAL A 268 23.37 -13.94 -14.93
CA VAL A 268 22.09 -14.58 -15.24
C VAL A 268 22.15 -16.04 -14.82
N ARG A 269 21.23 -16.47 -13.98
CA ARG A 269 21.16 -17.86 -13.53
C ARG A 269 21.11 -18.83 -14.71
N GLU A 270 21.88 -19.92 -14.64
CA GLU A 270 22.05 -20.94 -15.69
C GLU A 270 22.79 -20.44 -16.97
N ALA A 271 23.24 -19.20 -17.03
CA ALA A 271 24.08 -18.76 -18.15
C ALA A 271 25.44 -19.47 -18.10
N LYS A 272 25.92 -19.92 -19.26
CA LYS A 272 27.26 -20.50 -19.44
C LYS A 272 28.21 -19.50 -20.08
N SER A 273 27.66 -18.53 -20.85
CA SER A 273 28.41 -17.45 -21.48
C SER A 273 27.49 -16.29 -21.83
N TYR A 274 28.08 -15.21 -22.29
CA TYR A 274 27.37 -13.99 -22.72
C TYR A 274 27.86 -13.56 -24.07
N GLN A 275 26.98 -13.04 -24.90
CA GLN A 275 27.34 -12.42 -26.18
C GLN A 275 27.13 -10.91 -26.04
N VAL A 276 28.17 -10.15 -26.37
CA VAL A 276 28.19 -8.68 -26.40
C VAL A 276 28.01 -8.21 -27.79
N TYR A 277 27.10 -7.31 -28.03
CA TYR A 277 26.79 -6.70 -29.33
C TYR A 277 26.97 -5.19 -29.24
N TYR A 278 27.34 -4.57 -30.35
CA TYR A 278 27.50 -3.13 -30.47
C TYR A 278 26.94 -2.58 -31.78
N ALA A 279 26.61 -1.31 -31.74
CA ALA A 279 26.38 -0.46 -32.92
C ALA A 279 26.99 0.92 -32.65
N THR A 280 27.24 1.69 -33.71
CA THR A 280 27.72 3.09 -33.63
C THR A 280 26.56 4.10 -33.66
N ARG A 281 25.33 3.66 -33.92
CA ARG A 281 24.06 4.40 -33.85
C ARG A 281 23.09 3.61 -32.99
N LYS A 282 22.25 4.31 -32.20
CA LYS A 282 21.32 3.68 -31.27
C LYS A 282 20.35 2.71 -31.95
N ASP A 283 19.83 3.11 -33.09
CA ASP A 283 18.87 2.34 -33.90
C ASP A 283 19.54 1.63 -35.10
N GLY A 284 20.88 1.48 -35.06
CA GLY A 284 21.65 0.81 -36.09
C GLY A 284 21.65 -0.70 -35.94
N SER A 285 22.22 -1.37 -36.94
CA SER A 285 22.45 -2.82 -36.95
C SER A 285 23.53 -3.20 -35.94
N TYR A 286 23.16 -4.01 -34.94
CA TYR A 286 24.06 -4.47 -33.90
C TYR A 286 24.88 -5.68 -34.36
N LYS A 287 26.20 -5.52 -34.43
CA LYS A 287 27.15 -6.58 -34.72
C LYS A 287 27.69 -7.23 -33.44
N LYS A 288 28.00 -8.51 -33.48
CA LYS A 288 28.61 -9.21 -32.35
C LYS A 288 30.04 -8.69 -32.13
N LEU A 289 30.30 -8.15 -30.93
CA LEU A 289 31.60 -7.66 -30.50
C LEU A 289 32.48 -8.78 -29.95
N GLY A 290 31.84 -9.74 -29.26
CA GLY A 290 32.53 -10.89 -28.69
C GLY A 290 31.66 -11.72 -27.75
N THR A 291 32.33 -12.70 -27.12
CA THR A 291 31.71 -13.60 -26.11
C THR A 291 32.53 -13.53 -24.82
N ALA A 292 31.87 -13.62 -23.69
CA ALA A 292 32.49 -13.68 -22.37
C ALA A 292 31.94 -14.90 -21.59
N SER A 293 32.79 -15.60 -20.88
CA SER A 293 32.38 -16.67 -19.94
C SER A 293 31.89 -16.11 -18.59
N GLY A 294 32.42 -14.95 -18.19
CA GLY A 294 32.03 -14.25 -16.95
C GLY A 294 31.13 -13.04 -17.21
N THR A 295 30.95 -12.21 -16.18
CA THR A 295 30.07 -11.04 -16.17
C THR A 295 30.73 -9.73 -16.58
N SER A 296 31.86 -9.82 -17.26
CA SER A 296 32.59 -8.67 -17.79
C SER A 296 33.15 -8.98 -19.15
N PHE A 297 33.38 -7.91 -19.92
CA PHE A 297 33.97 -7.97 -21.25
C PHE A 297 34.80 -6.72 -21.50
N LYS A 298 35.98 -6.89 -22.13
CA LYS A 298 36.83 -5.78 -22.56
C LYS A 298 37.31 -6.03 -23.98
N LYS A 299 37.33 -4.99 -24.81
CA LYS A 299 37.86 -5.06 -26.15
C LYS A 299 38.38 -3.69 -26.64
N LYS A 300 39.51 -3.68 -27.36
CA LYS A 300 40.00 -2.49 -28.05
C LYS A 300 39.04 -2.14 -29.19
N VAL A 301 38.68 -0.87 -29.32
CA VAL A 301 37.75 -0.36 -30.34
C VAL A 301 38.26 1.00 -30.88
N THR A 302 37.69 1.47 -31.97
CA THR A 302 38.10 2.73 -32.60
C THR A 302 37.77 3.91 -31.68
N LYS A 303 38.75 4.79 -31.44
CA LYS A 303 38.56 6.04 -30.68
C LYS A 303 37.67 7.03 -31.43
N GLY A 304 37.14 8.00 -30.72
CA GLY A 304 36.29 9.08 -31.25
C GLY A 304 34.86 8.69 -31.61
N LYS A 305 34.47 7.40 -31.44
CA LYS A 305 33.12 6.92 -31.74
C LYS A 305 32.30 6.66 -30.50
N THR A 306 30.99 6.84 -30.60
CA THR A 306 30.02 6.38 -29.57
C THR A 306 29.61 4.95 -29.88
N TYR A 307 29.71 4.09 -28.89
CA TYR A 307 29.32 2.69 -28.96
C TYR A 307 28.05 2.46 -28.15
N TYR A 308 27.02 1.91 -28.77
CA TYR A 308 25.78 1.44 -28.18
C TYR A 308 25.91 -0.07 -27.99
N VAL A 309 25.81 -0.51 -26.73
CA VAL A 309 26.13 -1.89 -26.33
C VAL A 309 24.91 -2.55 -25.75
N LYS A 310 24.65 -3.81 -26.13
CA LYS A 310 23.69 -4.72 -25.50
C LYS A 310 24.31 -6.10 -25.34
N VAL A 311 23.84 -6.81 -24.31
CA VAL A 311 24.36 -8.11 -23.89
C VAL A 311 23.21 -9.11 -23.79
N ARG A 312 23.45 -10.35 -24.23
CA ARG A 312 22.52 -11.47 -23.94
C ARG A 312 23.24 -12.65 -23.31
N ALA A 313 22.53 -13.36 -22.44
CA ALA A 313 23.02 -14.60 -21.85
C ALA A 313 22.84 -15.78 -22.81
N VAL A 314 23.70 -16.78 -22.70
CA VAL A 314 23.70 -17.99 -23.53
C VAL A 314 23.82 -19.23 -22.63
N LYS A 315 23.02 -20.26 -22.90
CA LYS A 315 23.17 -21.60 -22.34
C LYS A 315 22.90 -22.68 -23.37
N LYS A 316 23.21 -23.93 -23.05
CA LYS A 316 22.71 -25.09 -23.78
C LYS A 316 21.56 -25.74 -23.02
N ASN A 317 20.57 -26.25 -23.73
CA ASN A 317 19.52 -27.08 -23.13
C ASN A 317 20.01 -28.53 -22.96
N SER A 318 19.17 -29.41 -22.43
CA SER A 318 19.47 -30.83 -22.23
C SER A 318 19.79 -31.62 -23.53
N LYS A 319 19.35 -31.08 -24.68
CA LYS A 319 19.63 -31.65 -26.02
C LYS A 319 20.86 -30.99 -26.71
N GLY A 320 21.67 -30.25 -25.97
CA GLY A 320 22.85 -29.56 -26.54
C GLY A 320 22.56 -28.31 -27.37
N LYS A 321 21.28 -27.97 -27.63
CA LYS A 321 20.89 -26.82 -28.46
C LYS A 321 21.15 -25.51 -27.70
N THR A 322 21.73 -24.53 -28.39
CA THR A 322 21.98 -23.19 -27.83
C THR A 322 20.66 -22.44 -27.60
N VAL A 323 20.52 -21.90 -26.40
CA VAL A 323 19.38 -21.08 -25.96
C VAL A 323 19.90 -19.68 -25.59
N TYR A 324 19.25 -18.68 -26.12
CA TYR A 324 19.60 -17.28 -25.89
C TYR A 324 18.60 -16.62 -24.95
N GLY A 325 19.11 -15.83 -24.01
CA GLY A 325 18.32 -14.91 -23.23
C GLY A 325 17.93 -13.67 -24.05
N ALA A 326 16.96 -12.92 -23.57
CA ALA A 326 16.65 -11.61 -24.14
C ALA A 326 17.86 -10.65 -24.00
N TYR A 327 18.00 -9.72 -24.94
CA TYR A 327 19.01 -8.68 -24.84
C TYR A 327 18.74 -7.76 -23.65
N SER A 328 19.83 -7.26 -23.07
CA SER A 328 19.79 -6.17 -22.10
C SER A 328 19.23 -4.89 -22.74
N ASP A 329 18.90 -3.91 -21.88
CA ASP A 329 18.76 -2.54 -22.33
C ASP A 329 20.09 -2.07 -22.94
N VAL A 330 20.00 -1.17 -23.93
CA VAL A 330 21.15 -0.57 -24.58
C VAL A 330 21.80 0.43 -23.65
N LYS A 331 23.12 0.39 -23.55
CA LYS A 331 23.96 1.38 -22.88
C LYS A 331 24.94 1.96 -23.85
N SER A 332 25.27 3.24 -23.73
CA SER A 332 26.20 3.91 -24.61
C SER A 332 27.43 4.43 -23.86
N VAL A 333 28.57 4.49 -24.61
CA VAL A 333 29.81 5.09 -24.14
C VAL A 333 30.55 5.69 -25.35
N LYS A 334 31.12 6.90 -25.18
CA LYS A 334 32.06 7.51 -26.13
C LYS A 334 33.46 7.00 -25.77
N VAL A 335 34.21 6.54 -26.80
CA VAL A 335 35.55 5.96 -26.63
C VAL A 335 36.62 6.92 -27.15
#